data_88d5af078fa738043038f2396990edd4
#
_entry.id   88d5af078fa738043038f2396990edd4
#
_cell.length_a   1.000
_cell.length_b   1.000
_cell.length_c   1.000
_cell.angle_alpha   90.00
_cell.angle_beta   90.00
_cell.angle_gamma   90.00
#
_symmetry.space_group_name_H-M   'P 1'
#
loop_
_entity.id
_entity.type
_entity.pdbx_description
1 polymer ?
#
loop_
_entity_poly.entity_id
_entity_poly.type
_entity_poly.pdbx_seq_one_letter_code
_entity_poly.pdbx_strand_id
1 'polypeptide(L)'
;MSLIRKVFRRIQDGTLRSTVLETRWIYRHTRAYWRAVVLYTVLGLCATGLSMGIALVSKSLTNAIIGRHGHAVLRLGICVVTLGLVNILLSAFIGRFSAKINYRISNELRAEVFGVFLNTEWQSLQEYRSGDLLSRINTDVTTVAASVLGWIPSLILKLAQFVASLVIILCYDPTMALLALVTAPLTLLVAKPFMGKMRHYSREMRDVNSQMISFHEEALQNAQSIKAFNLVGTFLERLHRVQELYYNTSMDFNRFTVLNSSLLSACGLIVSYLCLGWGAYRLYLGAIDYGTMVLFMQLAGYLSVALTALIKLVPSAIECTVAAQRIMTIFELPRERDADGADVQAMLTSGEPVSVQLEGLAFGYHNRSATLYDVSLTVPAYSMVAIVGASGAGKTTLFRLMLGLLRPSGGSASVATQAQTLPLSPSTRRLFSYVPQDNVIFSGTVAETLRLVKPDATDEQLWDALRTACAEDFVRALPQGLETRLRERGGSLSEGQNQRLSIARAILADAPILLLDEVTSALDLDTERQVLRNISALHQKTCILSTHRPSVLALCDRVYRIRGGRLEPLPPAELAQMCAGV
;
A
#
# COMPACT_ATOMS: atom_id res chain seq x y z
N MET A 1 9.85 -4.98 -40.15
CA MET A 1 8.43 -5.40 -40.27
C MET A 1 7.85 -6.13 -39.06
N SER A 2 8.63 -6.82 -38.22
CA SER A 2 8.10 -7.55 -37.04
C SER A 2 7.70 -6.66 -35.83
N LEU A 3 8.31 -5.51 -35.62
CA LEU A 3 8.01 -4.58 -34.52
C LEU A 3 6.66 -3.89 -34.72
N ILE A 4 6.39 -3.45 -35.93
CA ILE A 4 5.10 -2.81 -36.31
C ILE A 4 3.96 -3.83 -36.18
N ARG A 5 4.15 -5.09 -36.61
CA ARG A 5 3.14 -6.17 -36.41
C ARG A 5 2.92 -6.51 -34.93
N LYS A 6 3.95 -6.45 -34.06
CA LYS A 6 3.78 -6.66 -32.63
C LYS A 6 3.09 -5.49 -31.92
N VAL A 7 3.35 -4.27 -32.35
CA VAL A 7 2.62 -3.08 -31.90
C VAL A 7 1.16 -3.16 -32.36
N PHE A 8 0.90 -3.55 -33.62
CA PHE A 8 -0.48 -3.74 -34.13
C PHE A 8 -1.21 -4.89 -33.41
N ARG A 9 -0.58 -6.03 -33.10
CA ARG A 9 -1.20 -7.08 -32.26
C ARG A 9 -1.54 -6.60 -30.86
N ARG A 10 -0.69 -5.82 -30.22
CA ARG A 10 -0.99 -5.21 -28.91
C ARG A 10 -2.11 -4.15 -28.96
N ILE A 11 -2.30 -3.50 -30.10
CA ILE A 11 -3.45 -2.63 -30.36
C ILE A 11 -4.74 -3.46 -30.44
N GLN A 12 -4.69 -4.62 -31.10
CA GLN A 12 -5.82 -5.54 -31.20
C GLN A 12 -6.14 -6.27 -29.89
N ASP A 13 -5.13 -6.59 -29.08
CA ASP A 13 -5.27 -7.29 -27.78
C ASP A 13 -5.74 -6.39 -26.62
N GLY A 14 -6.13 -5.13 -26.88
CA GLY A 14 -6.63 -4.19 -25.86
C GLY A 14 -5.60 -3.66 -24.86
N THR A 15 -4.35 -4.15 -24.90
CA THR A 15 -3.28 -3.78 -23.95
C THR A 15 -2.80 -2.34 -24.08
N LEU A 16 -3.00 -1.70 -25.24
CA LEU A 16 -2.71 -0.26 -25.38
C LEU A 16 -3.80 0.62 -24.75
N ARG A 17 -5.05 0.14 -24.75
CA ARG A 17 -6.15 0.88 -24.12
C ARG A 17 -5.99 0.91 -22.59
N SER A 18 -5.55 -0.21 -21.98
CA SER A 18 -5.24 -0.25 -20.55
C SER A 18 -4.06 0.66 -20.22
N THR A 19 -2.95 0.59 -20.97
CA THR A 19 -1.76 1.44 -20.75
C THR A 19 -2.09 2.94 -20.85
N VAL A 20 -2.99 3.33 -21.76
CA VAL A 20 -3.45 4.73 -21.86
C VAL A 20 -4.29 5.13 -20.65
N LEU A 21 -5.17 4.25 -20.15
CA LEU A 21 -5.97 4.51 -18.95
C LEU A 21 -5.08 4.67 -17.72
N GLU A 22 -4.12 3.76 -17.53
CA GLU A 22 -3.15 3.79 -16.44
C GLU A 22 -2.31 5.07 -16.48
N THR A 23 -1.78 5.43 -17.65
CA THR A 23 -1.01 6.67 -17.83
C THR A 23 -1.87 7.91 -17.56
N ARG A 24 -3.13 7.91 -18.01
CA ARG A 24 -4.08 8.99 -17.74
C ARG A 24 -4.41 9.10 -16.25
N TRP A 25 -4.55 7.98 -15.57
CA TRP A 25 -4.75 7.93 -14.12
C TRP A 25 -3.55 8.51 -13.38
N ILE A 26 -2.33 8.08 -13.70
CA ILE A 26 -1.09 8.62 -13.13
C ILE A 26 -1.04 10.15 -13.32
N TYR A 27 -1.27 10.62 -14.56
CA TYR A 27 -1.29 12.05 -14.85
C TYR A 27 -2.31 12.81 -14.02
N ARG A 28 -3.53 12.27 -13.86
CA ARG A 28 -4.60 12.92 -13.08
C ARG A 28 -4.20 13.13 -11.62
N HIS A 29 -3.58 12.14 -10.99
CA HIS A 29 -3.18 12.21 -9.56
C HIS A 29 -1.88 12.96 -9.34
N THR A 30 -1.04 13.09 -10.37
CA THR A 30 0.24 13.78 -10.28
C THR A 30 0.26 15.15 -10.98
N ARG A 31 -0.86 15.56 -11.56
CA ARG A 31 -0.97 16.83 -12.31
C ARG A 31 -0.61 18.08 -11.50
N ALA A 32 -0.76 18.07 -10.19
CA ALA A 32 -0.34 19.17 -9.32
C ALA A 32 1.17 19.46 -9.44
N TYR A 33 1.95 18.46 -9.81
CA TYR A 33 3.41 18.53 -9.91
C TYR A 33 3.93 18.84 -11.32
N TRP A 34 3.05 19.14 -12.30
CA TRP A 34 3.46 19.35 -13.69
C TRP A 34 4.53 20.44 -13.85
N ARG A 35 4.43 21.54 -13.05
CA ARG A 35 5.43 22.63 -13.05
C ARG A 35 6.80 22.12 -12.60
N ALA A 36 6.83 21.27 -11.60
CA ALA A 36 8.06 20.69 -11.09
C ALA A 36 8.66 19.68 -12.08
N VAL A 37 7.83 18.90 -12.78
CA VAL A 37 8.27 17.98 -13.85
C VAL A 37 8.85 18.75 -15.02
N VAL A 38 8.19 19.84 -15.45
CA VAL A 38 8.70 20.72 -16.52
C VAL A 38 10.02 21.36 -16.10
N LEU A 39 10.10 21.92 -14.89
CA LEU A 39 11.35 22.53 -14.38
C LEU A 39 12.49 21.51 -14.32
N TYR A 40 12.22 20.28 -13.81
CA TYR A 40 13.18 19.19 -13.80
C TYR A 40 13.68 18.85 -15.21
N THR A 41 12.75 18.77 -16.18
CA THR A 41 13.09 18.46 -17.57
C THR A 41 13.92 19.57 -18.20
N VAL A 42 13.55 20.84 -17.98
CA VAL A 42 14.33 22.00 -18.48
C VAL A 42 15.74 22.03 -17.88
N LEU A 43 15.86 21.87 -16.55
CA LEU A 43 17.17 21.81 -15.91
C LEU A 43 18.01 20.64 -16.44
N GLY A 44 17.39 19.48 -16.68
CA GLY A 44 18.04 18.33 -17.29
C GLY A 44 18.50 18.58 -18.73
N LEU A 45 17.71 19.31 -19.54
CA LEU A 45 18.13 19.75 -20.87
C LEU A 45 19.29 20.74 -20.80
N CYS A 46 19.29 21.68 -19.85
CA CYS A 46 20.41 22.58 -19.61
C CYS A 46 21.69 21.80 -19.27
N ALA A 47 21.59 20.81 -18.36
CA ALA A 47 22.74 19.95 -18.00
C ALA A 47 23.26 19.16 -19.21
N THR A 48 22.34 18.65 -20.06
CA THR A 48 22.71 17.98 -21.33
C THR A 48 23.42 18.94 -22.27
N GLY A 49 22.88 20.15 -22.44
CA GLY A 49 23.51 21.21 -23.25
C GLY A 49 24.90 21.59 -22.74
N LEU A 50 25.06 21.74 -21.40
CA LEU A 50 26.37 21.98 -20.78
C LEU A 50 27.37 20.87 -21.09
N SER A 51 26.94 19.61 -20.99
CA SER A 51 27.80 18.45 -21.32
C SER A 51 28.23 18.45 -22.78
N MET A 52 27.34 18.82 -23.72
CA MET A 52 27.71 19.01 -25.13
C MET A 52 28.66 20.20 -25.34
N GLY A 53 28.44 21.30 -24.61
CA GLY A 53 29.33 22.46 -24.61
C GLY A 53 30.72 22.11 -24.11
N ILE A 54 30.84 21.33 -23.04
CA ILE A 54 32.14 20.84 -22.54
C ILE A 54 32.87 20.03 -23.63
N ALA A 55 32.18 19.17 -24.34
CA ALA A 55 32.75 18.37 -25.43
C ALA A 55 33.28 19.26 -26.57
N LEU A 56 32.54 20.29 -26.95
CA LEU A 56 32.95 21.27 -27.98
C LEU A 56 34.17 22.10 -27.57
N VAL A 57 34.21 22.56 -26.30
CA VAL A 57 35.35 23.31 -25.76
C VAL A 57 36.57 22.38 -25.62
N SER A 58 36.38 21.10 -25.26
CA SER A 58 37.44 20.09 -25.20
C SER A 58 38.08 19.86 -26.57
N LYS A 59 37.30 19.88 -27.65
CA LYS A 59 37.82 19.89 -29.02
C LYS A 59 38.79 21.05 -29.25
N SER A 60 38.31 22.28 -28.94
CA SER A 60 39.09 23.51 -29.15
C SER A 60 40.37 23.52 -28.27
N LEU A 61 40.26 23.01 -27.04
CA LEU A 61 41.39 22.86 -26.15
C LEU A 61 42.45 21.91 -26.73
N THR A 62 42.04 20.75 -27.23
CA THR A 62 42.94 19.76 -27.86
C THR A 62 43.67 20.38 -29.05
N ASN A 63 42.96 21.12 -29.89
CA ASN A 63 43.58 21.80 -31.04
C ASN A 63 44.56 22.90 -30.62
N ALA A 64 44.24 23.67 -29.55
CA ALA A 64 45.15 24.69 -29.01
C ALA A 64 46.41 24.08 -28.40
N ILE A 65 46.34 22.89 -27.77
CA ILE A 65 47.49 22.16 -27.25
C ILE A 65 48.43 21.75 -28.38
N ILE A 66 47.89 21.17 -29.45
CA ILE A 66 48.66 20.71 -30.61
C ILE A 66 49.28 21.90 -31.33
N GLY A 67 48.53 23.00 -31.47
CA GLY A 67 49.03 24.26 -32.05
C GLY A 67 49.99 25.05 -31.16
N ARG A 68 50.31 24.56 -29.95
CA ARG A 68 51.20 25.18 -28.95
C ARG A 68 50.80 26.63 -28.58
N HIS A 69 49.51 26.96 -28.62
CA HIS A 69 49.00 28.28 -28.26
C HIS A 69 48.78 28.41 -26.74
N GLY A 70 49.83 28.68 -25.95
CA GLY A 70 49.81 28.65 -24.48
C GLY A 70 48.72 29.46 -23.82
N HIS A 71 48.46 30.71 -24.26
CA HIS A 71 47.36 31.54 -23.72
C HIS A 71 45.96 30.98 -24.04
N ALA A 72 45.78 30.32 -25.19
CA ALA A 72 44.53 29.69 -25.56
C ALA A 72 44.29 28.41 -24.72
N VAL A 73 45.35 27.62 -24.50
CA VAL A 73 45.30 26.42 -23.64
C VAL A 73 44.88 26.77 -22.23
N LEU A 74 45.48 27.80 -21.62
CA LEU A 74 45.10 28.22 -20.25
C LEU A 74 43.64 28.67 -20.18
N ARG A 75 43.19 29.54 -21.10
CA ARG A 75 41.80 30.05 -21.14
C ARG A 75 40.77 28.92 -21.35
N LEU A 76 41.02 28.05 -22.34
CA LEU A 76 40.12 26.93 -22.65
C LEU A 76 40.13 25.87 -21.54
N GLY A 77 41.28 25.62 -20.91
CA GLY A 77 41.42 24.74 -19.77
C GLY A 77 40.57 25.23 -18.56
N ILE A 78 40.72 26.52 -18.22
CA ILE A 78 39.89 27.12 -17.17
C ILE A 78 38.40 27.01 -17.54
N CYS A 79 38.02 27.26 -18.80
CA CYS A 79 36.65 27.15 -19.27
C CYS A 79 36.08 25.72 -19.11
N VAL A 80 36.84 24.68 -19.48
CA VAL A 80 36.41 23.28 -19.30
C VAL A 80 36.21 22.95 -17.83
N VAL A 81 37.13 23.35 -16.97
CA VAL A 81 37.03 23.12 -15.51
C VAL A 81 35.83 23.84 -14.91
N THR A 82 35.62 25.10 -15.25
CA THR A 82 34.47 25.89 -14.73
C THR A 82 33.14 25.34 -15.21
N LEU A 83 33.00 25.00 -16.50
CA LEU A 83 31.82 24.36 -17.04
C LEU A 83 31.56 22.99 -16.39
N GLY A 84 32.64 22.22 -16.16
CA GLY A 84 32.55 20.93 -15.44
C GLY A 84 32.03 21.09 -14.02
N LEU A 85 32.59 22.04 -13.26
CA LEU A 85 32.11 22.35 -11.90
C LEU A 85 30.64 22.79 -11.89
N VAL A 86 30.26 23.69 -12.81
CA VAL A 86 28.86 24.12 -12.95
C VAL A 86 27.95 22.93 -13.26
N ASN A 87 28.36 22.03 -14.15
CA ASN A 87 27.60 20.83 -14.49
C ASN A 87 27.43 19.88 -13.29
N ILE A 88 28.49 19.70 -12.48
CA ILE A 88 28.41 18.90 -11.24
C ILE A 88 27.45 19.52 -10.25
N LEU A 89 27.54 20.84 -10.01
CA LEU A 89 26.63 21.55 -9.11
C LEU A 89 25.18 21.49 -9.60
N LEU A 90 24.95 21.69 -10.89
CA LEU A 90 23.64 21.59 -11.51
C LEU A 90 23.06 20.18 -11.36
N SER A 91 23.88 19.14 -11.62
CA SER A 91 23.48 17.74 -11.45
C SER A 91 23.14 17.39 -10.00
N ALA A 92 23.92 17.90 -9.05
CA ALA A 92 23.63 17.73 -7.61
C ALA A 92 22.32 18.43 -7.20
N PHE A 93 22.08 19.64 -7.73
CA PHE A 93 20.81 20.36 -7.52
C PHE A 93 19.62 19.59 -8.10
N ILE A 94 19.73 19.13 -9.36
CA ILE A 94 18.70 18.31 -10.04
C ILE A 94 18.42 17.04 -9.22
N GLY A 95 19.45 16.36 -8.72
CA GLY A 95 19.30 15.17 -7.89
C GLY A 95 18.53 15.43 -6.60
N ARG A 96 18.88 16.49 -5.86
CA ARG A 96 18.15 16.90 -4.64
C ARG A 96 16.71 17.32 -4.93
N PHE A 97 16.51 18.08 -6.00
CA PHE A 97 15.20 18.53 -6.42
C PHE A 97 14.29 17.36 -6.79
N SER A 98 14.81 16.41 -7.58
CA SER A 98 14.12 15.18 -7.95
C SER A 98 13.73 14.34 -6.73
N ALA A 99 14.67 14.11 -5.81
CA ALA A 99 14.40 13.36 -4.59
C ALA A 99 13.30 14.00 -3.75
N LYS A 100 13.36 15.32 -3.53
CA LYS A 100 12.33 16.07 -2.76
C LYS A 100 10.94 15.90 -3.37
N ILE A 101 10.81 16.03 -4.69
CA ILE A 101 9.52 15.91 -5.38
C ILE A 101 9.02 14.46 -5.33
N ASN A 102 9.91 13.49 -5.59
CA ASN A 102 9.56 12.08 -5.55
C ASN A 102 9.00 11.66 -4.18
N TYR A 103 9.66 12.04 -3.08
CA TYR A 103 9.16 11.76 -1.73
C TYR A 103 7.83 12.46 -1.45
N ARG A 104 7.63 13.68 -1.93
CA ARG A 104 6.38 14.41 -1.75
C ARG A 104 5.21 13.74 -2.49
N ILE A 105 5.41 13.40 -3.75
CA ILE A 105 4.43 12.65 -4.55
C ILE A 105 4.11 11.30 -3.88
N SER A 106 5.15 10.58 -3.44
CA SER A 106 4.99 9.28 -2.78
C SER A 106 4.16 9.38 -1.50
N ASN A 107 4.41 10.40 -0.67
CA ASN A 107 3.69 10.58 0.58
C ASN A 107 2.23 11.01 0.35
N GLU A 108 1.98 11.93 -0.58
CA GLU A 108 0.61 12.36 -0.91
C GLU A 108 -0.20 11.22 -1.53
N LEU A 109 0.39 10.49 -2.48
CA LEU A 109 -0.29 9.34 -3.10
C LEU A 109 -0.53 8.22 -2.08
N ARG A 110 0.42 7.99 -1.15
CA ARG A 110 0.24 7.02 -0.06
C ARG A 110 -0.90 7.41 0.86
N ALA A 111 -0.97 8.69 1.25
CA ALA A 111 -2.06 9.20 2.08
C ALA A 111 -3.42 9.07 1.36
N GLU A 112 -3.46 9.37 0.06
CA GLU A 112 -4.67 9.23 -0.75
C GLU A 112 -5.12 7.76 -0.85
N VAL A 113 -4.20 6.83 -1.19
CA VAL A 113 -4.49 5.38 -1.26
C VAL A 113 -4.95 4.85 0.09
N PHE A 114 -4.30 5.26 1.17
CA PHE A 114 -4.67 4.86 2.53
C PHE A 114 -6.03 5.41 2.93
N GLY A 115 -6.34 6.66 2.57
CA GLY A 115 -7.65 7.27 2.78
C GLY A 115 -8.76 6.54 2.00
N VAL A 116 -8.49 6.16 0.75
CA VAL A 116 -9.42 5.34 -0.04
C VAL A 116 -9.65 3.99 0.61
N PHE A 117 -8.58 3.32 1.06
CA PHE A 117 -8.66 2.04 1.75
C PHE A 117 -9.55 2.11 2.99
N LEU A 118 -9.36 3.12 3.86
CA LEU A 118 -10.14 3.27 5.08
C LEU A 118 -11.63 3.58 4.83
N ASN A 119 -11.94 4.21 3.70
CA ASN A 119 -13.32 4.54 3.29
C ASN A 119 -13.94 3.50 2.34
N THR A 120 -13.28 2.38 2.10
CA THR A 120 -13.81 1.28 1.27
C THR A 120 -14.71 0.39 2.12
N GLU A 121 -15.80 -0.11 1.53
CA GLU A 121 -16.71 -1.05 2.20
C GLU A 121 -15.94 -2.28 2.71
N TRP A 122 -16.15 -2.60 3.98
CA TRP A 122 -15.46 -3.70 4.67
C TRP A 122 -15.60 -5.05 3.93
N GLN A 123 -16.77 -5.33 3.37
CA GLN A 123 -17.03 -6.57 2.64
C GLN A 123 -16.08 -6.75 1.45
N SER A 124 -15.82 -5.69 0.69
CA SER A 124 -14.89 -5.70 -0.45
C SER A 124 -13.43 -5.85 -0.02
N LEU A 125 -13.07 -5.34 1.16
CA LEU A 125 -11.69 -5.46 1.69
C LEU A 125 -11.35 -6.88 2.16
N GLN A 126 -12.34 -7.68 2.58
CA GLN A 126 -12.12 -9.06 3.02
C GLN A 126 -11.60 -9.99 1.92
N GLU A 127 -11.76 -9.62 0.65
CA GLU A 127 -11.25 -10.40 -0.49
C GLU A 127 -9.73 -10.25 -0.65
N TYR A 128 -9.13 -9.21 -0.06
CA TYR A 128 -7.71 -8.94 -0.15
C TYR A 128 -6.95 -9.42 1.08
N ARG A 129 -5.76 -9.97 0.85
CA ARG A 129 -4.83 -10.30 1.94
C ARG A 129 -4.16 -9.02 2.44
N SER A 130 -3.95 -8.91 3.74
CA SER A 130 -3.30 -7.73 4.37
C SER A 130 -1.93 -7.43 3.76
N GLY A 131 -1.12 -8.45 3.47
CA GLY A 131 0.18 -8.30 2.84
C GLY A 131 0.11 -7.72 1.41
N ASP A 132 -0.93 -8.07 0.62
CA ASP A 132 -1.13 -7.48 -0.71
C ASP A 132 -1.49 -5.99 -0.61
N LEU A 133 -2.37 -5.62 0.32
CA LEU A 133 -2.72 -4.22 0.57
C LEU A 133 -1.52 -3.39 1.03
N LEU A 134 -0.71 -3.92 1.96
CA LEU A 134 0.53 -3.27 2.40
C LEU A 134 1.53 -3.10 1.24
N SER A 135 1.67 -4.10 0.37
CA SER A 135 2.50 -4.02 -0.83
C SER A 135 2.04 -2.91 -1.77
N ARG A 136 0.73 -2.75 -1.98
CA ARG A 136 0.16 -1.70 -2.83
C ARG A 136 0.41 -0.31 -2.25
N ILE A 137 0.21 -0.12 -0.94
CA ILE A 137 0.42 1.16 -0.26
C ILE A 137 1.91 1.56 -0.22
N ASN A 138 2.81 0.60 -0.03
CA ASN A 138 4.23 0.90 0.13
C ASN A 138 5.03 0.79 -1.17
N THR A 139 4.96 -0.35 -1.86
CA THR A 139 5.80 -0.64 -3.02
C THR A 139 5.24 -0.07 -4.31
N ASP A 140 3.94 -0.33 -4.60
CA ASP A 140 3.34 0.12 -5.85
C ASP A 140 3.25 1.66 -5.90
N VAL A 141 2.89 2.31 -4.79
CA VAL A 141 2.87 3.78 -4.67
C VAL A 141 4.26 4.37 -4.93
N THR A 142 5.33 3.80 -4.35
CA THR A 142 6.70 4.30 -4.59
C THR A 142 7.12 4.12 -6.04
N THR A 143 6.73 3.00 -6.66
CA THR A 143 7.00 2.71 -8.08
C THR A 143 6.31 3.73 -8.98
N VAL A 144 5.03 4.02 -8.74
CA VAL A 144 4.28 5.05 -9.49
C VAL A 144 4.87 6.43 -9.27
N ALA A 145 5.16 6.83 -8.03
CA ALA A 145 5.75 8.13 -7.71
C ALA A 145 7.10 8.33 -8.41
N ALA A 146 7.99 7.32 -8.35
CA ALA A 146 9.29 7.35 -9.00
C ALA A 146 9.18 7.47 -10.53
N SER A 147 8.11 6.95 -11.12
CA SER A 147 7.88 6.97 -12.56
C SER A 147 7.61 8.38 -13.10
N VAL A 148 7.02 9.25 -12.32
CA VAL A 148 6.61 10.61 -12.73
C VAL A 148 7.81 11.45 -13.16
N LEU A 149 8.92 11.36 -12.43
CA LEU A 149 10.19 11.99 -12.80
C LEU A 149 11.13 11.02 -13.52
N GLY A 150 10.84 9.72 -13.44
CA GLY A 150 11.69 8.64 -13.96
C GLY A 150 11.61 8.50 -15.47
N TRP A 151 10.50 7.98 -16.02
CA TRP A 151 10.53 7.55 -17.42
C TRP A 151 10.14 8.64 -18.42
N ILE A 152 9.13 9.49 -18.17
CA ILE A 152 8.72 10.53 -19.13
C ILE A 152 9.80 11.60 -19.33
N PRO A 153 10.29 12.28 -18.25
CA PRO A 153 11.39 13.23 -18.41
C PRO A 153 12.66 12.59 -18.94
N SER A 154 13.01 11.38 -18.46
CA SER A 154 14.20 10.67 -18.94
C SER A 154 14.12 10.32 -20.42
N LEU A 155 12.94 9.97 -20.93
CA LEU A 155 12.74 9.76 -22.37
C LEU A 155 13.09 11.03 -23.16
N ILE A 156 12.57 12.19 -22.74
CA ILE A 156 12.83 13.48 -23.39
C ILE A 156 14.32 13.82 -23.31
N LEU A 157 14.94 13.70 -22.12
CA LEU A 157 16.36 14.02 -21.90
C LEU A 157 17.27 13.12 -22.72
N LYS A 158 17.01 11.81 -22.73
CA LYS A 158 17.86 10.85 -23.47
C LYS A 158 17.66 10.93 -24.97
N LEU A 159 16.44 11.22 -25.41
CA LEU A 159 16.19 11.49 -26.84
C LEU A 159 16.86 12.79 -27.28
N ALA A 160 16.78 13.86 -26.48
CA ALA A 160 17.47 15.12 -26.77
C ALA A 160 19.00 14.93 -26.78
N GLN A 161 19.56 14.18 -25.82
CA GLN A 161 20.97 13.83 -25.79
C GLN A 161 21.40 13.06 -27.04
N PHE A 162 20.61 12.07 -27.47
CA PHE A 162 20.86 11.27 -28.66
C PHE A 162 20.84 12.13 -29.91
N VAL A 163 19.78 12.92 -30.12
CA VAL A 163 19.63 13.80 -31.29
C VAL A 163 20.73 14.86 -31.34
N ALA A 164 21.00 15.54 -30.19
CA ALA A 164 22.05 16.56 -30.13
C ALA A 164 23.43 16.00 -30.47
N SER A 165 23.78 14.84 -29.90
CA SER A 165 25.06 14.16 -30.21
C SER A 165 25.17 13.81 -31.68
N LEU A 166 24.11 13.25 -32.27
CA LEU A 166 24.09 12.87 -33.68
C LEU A 166 24.19 14.09 -34.60
N VAL A 167 23.46 15.17 -34.31
CA VAL A 167 23.50 16.41 -35.09
C VAL A 167 24.89 17.04 -35.04
N ILE A 168 25.52 17.12 -33.86
CA ILE A 168 26.88 17.65 -33.73
C ILE A 168 27.88 16.80 -34.56
N ILE A 169 27.82 15.47 -34.46
CA ILE A 169 28.70 14.58 -35.26
C ILE A 169 28.49 14.81 -36.76
N LEU A 170 27.22 14.92 -37.21
CA LEU A 170 26.84 15.13 -38.59
C LEU A 170 27.38 16.45 -39.15
N CYS A 171 27.40 17.52 -38.34
CA CYS A 171 27.94 18.82 -38.73
C CYS A 171 29.46 18.81 -38.96
N TYR A 172 30.19 17.92 -38.29
CA TYR A 172 31.64 17.83 -38.44
C TYR A 172 32.07 16.80 -39.48
N ASP A 173 31.45 15.63 -39.50
CA ASP A 173 31.78 14.58 -40.48
C ASP A 173 30.56 13.62 -40.68
N PRO A 174 29.92 13.65 -41.86
CA PRO A 174 28.78 12.77 -42.15
C PRO A 174 29.12 11.27 -42.11
N THR A 175 30.35 10.90 -42.44
CA THR A 175 30.76 9.48 -42.44
C THR A 175 30.88 8.91 -41.02
N MET A 176 31.33 9.73 -40.08
CA MET A 176 31.34 9.40 -38.65
C MET A 176 29.91 9.32 -38.08
N ALA A 177 29.00 10.19 -38.52
CA ALA A 177 27.61 10.13 -38.13
C ALA A 177 26.93 8.83 -38.62
N LEU A 178 27.23 8.42 -39.87
CA LEU A 178 26.74 7.16 -40.41
C LEU A 178 27.23 5.95 -39.60
N LEU A 179 28.54 5.92 -39.24
CA LEU A 179 29.09 4.88 -38.40
C LEU A 179 28.43 4.84 -37.02
N ALA A 180 28.26 5.99 -36.36
CA ALA A 180 27.58 6.11 -35.09
C ALA A 180 26.11 5.64 -35.17
N LEU A 181 25.42 5.94 -36.26
CA LEU A 181 24.03 5.51 -36.48
C LEU A 181 23.92 3.98 -36.67
N VAL A 182 24.86 3.35 -37.35
CA VAL A 182 24.91 1.88 -37.58
C VAL A 182 25.15 1.12 -36.27
N THR A 183 25.85 1.70 -35.31
CA THR A 183 26.10 1.04 -34.01
C THR A 183 24.83 0.86 -33.17
N ALA A 184 23.83 1.74 -33.33
CA ALA A 184 22.57 1.68 -32.62
C ALA A 184 21.74 0.41 -32.95
N PRO A 185 21.45 0.07 -34.22
CA PRO A 185 20.77 -1.19 -34.55
C PRO A 185 21.60 -2.43 -34.21
N LEU A 186 22.94 -2.35 -34.24
CA LEU A 186 23.80 -3.46 -33.87
C LEU A 186 23.64 -3.82 -32.38
N THR A 187 23.68 -2.84 -31.49
CA THR A 187 23.45 -3.06 -30.04
C THR A 187 22.03 -3.58 -29.76
N LEU A 188 21.02 -3.09 -30.50
CA LEU A 188 19.65 -3.59 -30.39
C LEU A 188 19.50 -5.03 -30.88
N LEU A 189 20.19 -5.41 -31.97
CA LEU A 189 20.21 -6.77 -32.49
C LEU A 189 20.83 -7.75 -31.48
N VAL A 190 21.91 -7.37 -30.82
CA VAL A 190 22.54 -8.17 -29.77
C VAL A 190 21.66 -8.25 -28.53
N ALA A 191 21.03 -7.16 -28.10
CA ALA A 191 20.18 -7.12 -26.90
C ALA A 191 18.88 -7.92 -27.06
N LYS A 192 18.29 -8.00 -28.27
CA LYS A 192 16.97 -8.57 -28.53
C LYS A 192 16.77 -10.03 -28.08
N PRO A 193 17.64 -11.01 -28.37
CA PRO A 193 17.50 -12.39 -27.93
C PRO A 193 17.57 -12.53 -26.40
N PHE A 194 18.32 -11.65 -25.74
CA PHE A 194 18.48 -11.69 -24.29
C PHE A 194 17.26 -11.13 -23.53
N MET A 195 16.51 -10.20 -24.10
CA MET A 195 15.33 -9.61 -23.46
C MET A 195 14.24 -10.64 -23.12
N GLY A 196 14.05 -11.66 -23.97
CA GLY A 196 13.06 -12.72 -23.73
C GLY A 196 13.44 -13.61 -22.55
N LYS A 197 14.69 -14.08 -22.54
CA LYS A 197 15.24 -14.90 -21.46
C LYS A 197 15.34 -14.13 -20.13
N MET A 198 15.72 -12.86 -20.18
CA MET A 198 15.77 -11.99 -19.00
C MET A 198 14.41 -11.91 -18.28
N ARG A 199 13.31 -11.81 -19.06
CA ARG A 199 11.95 -11.81 -18.50
C ARG A 199 11.59 -13.13 -17.84
N HIS A 200 12.01 -14.25 -18.43
CA HIS A 200 11.77 -15.59 -17.89
C HIS A 200 12.47 -15.73 -16.52
N TYR A 201 13.77 -15.54 -16.46
CA TYR A 201 14.54 -15.62 -15.22
C TYR A 201 14.08 -14.62 -14.15
N SER A 202 13.71 -13.41 -14.56
CA SER A 202 13.18 -12.43 -13.62
C SER A 202 11.81 -12.82 -13.03
N ARG A 203 10.99 -13.57 -13.76
CA ARG A 203 9.73 -14.13 -13.22
C ARG A 203 10.01 -15.26 -12.24
N GLU A 204 10.82 -16.22 -12.66
CA GLU A 204 11.22 -17.37 -11.84
C GLU A 204 11.84 -16.91 -10.51
N MET A 205 12.73 -15.92 -10.56
CA MET A 205 13.33 -15.31 -9.38
C MET A 205 12.27 -14.69 -8.44
N ARG A 206 11.26 -14.01 -9.00
CA ARG A 206 10.16 -13.45 -8.19
C ARG A 206 9.31 -14.53 -7.54
N ASP A 207 9.02 -15.61 -8.26
CA ASP A 207 8.21 -16.71 -7.77
C ASP A 207 8.90 -17.43 -6.60
N VAL A 208 10.20 -17.71 -6.72
CA VAL A 208 11.00 -18.33 -5.65
C VAL A 208 11.17 -17.37 -4.46
N ASN A 209 11.38 -16.08 -4.70
CA ASN A 209 11.43 -15.09 -3.63
C ASN A 209 10.09 -14.98 -2.89
N SER A 210 8.98 -15.06 -3.60
CA SER A 210 7.63 -15.09 -2.99
C SER A 210 7.44 -16.33 -2.12
N GLN A 211 7.91 -17.50 -2.57
CA GLN A 211 7.87 -18.74 -1.77
C GLN A 211 8.67 -18.60 -0.47
N MET A 212 9.87 -17.99 -0.55
CA MET A 212 10.71 -17.76 0.61
C MET A 212 10.05 -16.81 1.63
N ILE A 213 9.45 -15.71 1.15
CA ILE A 213 8.72 -14.76 2.00
C ILE A 213 7.53 -15.46 2.67
N SER A 214 6.74 -16.23 1.91
CA SER A 214 5.59 -16.97 2.45
C SER A 214 6.01 -17.99 3.52
N PHE A 215 7.14 -18.66 3.32
CA PHE A 215 7.69 -19.57 4.31
C PHE A 215 8.10 -18.84 5.61
N HIS A 216 8.76 -17.69 5.50
CA HIS A 216 9.12 -16.88 6.66
C HIS A 216 7.87 -16.40 7.42
N GLU A 217 6.85 -15.96 6.69
CA GLU A 217 5.57 -15.51 7.28
C GLU A 217 4.88 -16.65 8.03
N GLU A 218 4.80 -17.86 7.43
CA GLU A 218 4.27 -19.06 8.07
C GLU A 218 5.04 -19.41 9.36
N ALA A 219 6.38 -19.40 9.29
CA ALA A 219 7.22 -19.72 10.44
C ALA A 219 7.06 -18.70 11.58
N LEU A 220 6.98 -17.40 11.26
CA LEU A 220 6.81 -16.35 12.26
C LEU A 220 5.42 -16.39 12.91
N GLN A 221 4.37 -16.59 12.12
CA GLN A 221 3.00 -16.69 12.64
C GLN A 221 2.81 -17.90 13.55
N ASN A 222 3.50 -19.00 13.26
CA ASN A 222 3.39 -20.24 14.00
C ASN A 222 4.58 -20.53 14.94
N ALA A 223 5.39 -19.51 15.28
CA ALA A 223 6.61 -19.69 16.06
C ALA A 223 6.38 -20.37 17.41
N GLN A 224 5.28 -20.07 18.09
CA GLN A 224 4.89 -20.71 19.34
C GLN A 224 4.63 -22.21 19.14
N SER A 225 3.87 -22.58 18.11
CA SER A 225 3.56 -23.98 17.79
C SER A 225 4.81 -24.75 17.38
N ILE A 226 5.68 -24.13 16.57
CA ILE A 226 6.95 -24.71 16.14
C ILE A 226 7.80 -25.09 17.37
N LYS A 227 7.86 -24.20 18.37
CA LYS A 227 8.58 -24.44 19.62
C LYS A 227 7.87 -25.49 20.48
N ALA A 228 6.54 -25.38 20.64
CA ALA A 228 5.77 -26.28 21.49
C ALA A 228 5.82 -27.73 20.99
N PHE A 229 5.83 -27.94 19.67
CA PHE A 229 5.94 -29.27 19.06
C PHE A 229 7.38 -29.72 18.77
N ASN A 230 8.38 -28.92 19.21
CA ASN A 230 9.82 -29.20 18.97
C ASN A 230 10.17 -29.39 17.47
N LEU A 231 9.55 -28.60 16.59
CA LEU A 231 9.71 -28.68 15.14
C LEU A 231 10.82 -27.80 14.58
N VAL A 232 11.66 -27.19 15.44
CA VAL A 232 12.72 -26.23 15.02
C VAL A 232 13.63 -26.86 13.97
N GLY A 233 14.12 -28.09 14.19
CA GLY A 233 14.97 -28.81 13.24
C GLY A 233 14.31 -29.00 11.88
N THR A 234 13.05 -29.45 11.87
CA THR A 234 12.26 -29.67 10.64
C THR A 234 12.07 -28.36 9.85
N PHE A 235 11.79 -27.25 10.55
CA PHE A 235 11.63 -25.96 9.89
C PHE A 235 12.95 -25.41 9.35
N LEU A 236 14.07 -25.62 10.04
CA LEU A 236 15.39 -25.28 9.53
C LEU A 236 15.75 -26.07 8.28
N GLU A 237 15.48 -27.37 8.25
CA GLU A 237 15.69 -28.19 7.04
C GLU A 237 14.81 -27.73 5.86
N ARG A 238 13.55 -27.37 6.12
CA ARG A 238 12.68 -26.75 5.09
C ARG A 238 13.23 -25.42 4.62
N LEU A 239 13.68 -24.57 5.53
CA LEU A 239 14.32 -23.29 5.20
C LEU A 239 15.52 -23.50 4.29
N HIS A 240 16.43 -24.42 4.63
CA HIS A 240 17.61 -24.73 3.83
C HIS A 240 17.22 -25.16 2.39
N ARG A 241 16.20 -25.99 2.24
CA ARG A 241 15.71 -26.38 0.90
C ARG A 241 15.20 -25.18 0.08
N VAL A 242 14.42 -24.30 0.70
CA VAL A 242 13.91 -23.09 0.03
C VAL A 242 15.05 -22.11 -0.29
N GLN A 243 16.03 -21.98 0.62
CA GLN A 243 17.22 -21.16 0.41
C GLN A 243 18.11 -21.72 -0.71
N GLU A 244 18.27 -23.02 -0.81
CA GLU A 244 19.03 -23.66 -1.88
C GLU A 244 18.35 -23.44 -3.25
N LEU A 245 17.03 -23.57 -3.33
CA LEU A 245 16.28 -23.23 -4.53
C LEU A 245 16.46 -21.76 -4.90
N TYR A 246 16.34 -20.86 -3.91
CA TYR A 246 16.55 -19.42 -4.11
C TYR A 246 17.97 -19.12 -4.57
N TYR A 247 18.98 -19.74 -3.96
CA TYR A 247 20.38 -19.57 -4.34
C TYR A 247 20.63 -20.01 -5.78
N ASN A 248 20.19 -21.21 -6.16
CA ASN A 248 20.40 -21.75 -7.49
C ASN A 248 19.70 -20.89 -8.55
N THR A 249 18.44 -20.52 -8.34
CA THR A 249 17.69 -19.62 -9.24
C THR A 249 18.35 -18.24 -9.34
N SER A 250 18.83 -17.69 -8.22
CA SER A 250 19.53 -16.41 -8.17
C SER A 250 20.85 -16.46 -8.92
N MET A 251 21.59 -17.55 -8.78
CA MET A 251 22.87 -17.73 -9.47
C MET A 251 22.69 -17.90 -10.97
N ASP A 252 21.66 -18.61 -11.41
CA ASP A 252 21.34 -18.75 -12.84
C ASP A 252 20.91 -17.40 -13.44
N PHE A 253 20.07 -16.65 -12.74
CA PHE A 253 19.71 -15.28 -13.13
C PHE A 253 20.95 -14.37 -13.18
N ASN A 254 21.83 -14.45 -12.17
CA ASN A 254 23.05 -13.65 -12.11
C ASN A 254 24.03 -14.01 -13.23
N ARG A 255 24.29 -15.29 -13.47
CA ARG A 255 25.14 -15.77 -14.59
C ARG A 255 24.64 -15.24 -15.91
N PHE A 256 23.32 -15.31 -16.13
CA PHE A 256 22.72 -14.78 -17.35
C PHE A 256 22.84 -13.24 -17.44
N THR A 257 22.65 -12.54 -16.34
CA THR A 257 22.76 -11.07 -16.27
C THR A 257 24.21 -10.61 -16.51
N VAL A 258 25.18 -11.29 -15.89
CA VAL A 258 26.62 -11.02 -16.10
C VAL A 258 27.01 -11.29 -17.55
N LEU A 259 26.59 -12.43 -18.12
CA LEU A 259 26.86 -12.75 -19.51
C LEU A 259 26.29 -11.69 -20.47
N ASN A 260 25.03 -11.30 -20.25
CA ASN A 260 24.37 -10.27 -21.05
C ASN A 260 25.08 -8.91 -20.95
N SER A 261 25.42 -8.49 -19.72
CA SER A 261 26.12 -7.21 -19.51
C SER A 261 27.52 -7.23 -20.09
N SER A 262 28.25 -8.36 -19.99
CA SER A 262 29.57 -8.55 -20.56
C SER A 262 29.56 -8.49 -22.09
N LEU A 263 28.57 -9.16 -22.72
CA LEU A 263 28.40 -9.11 -24.17
C LEU A 263 28.04 -7.69 -24.66
N LEU A 264 27.14 -6.98 -23.96
CA LEU A 264 26.82 -5.59 -24.29
C LEU A 264 28.05 -4.67 -24.11
N SER A 265 28.84 -4.89 -23.05
CA SER A 265 30.08 -4.13 -22.83
C SER A 265 31.12 -4.44 -23.91
N ALA A 266 31.29 -5.71 -24.31
CA ALA A 266 32.15 -6.11 -25.41
C ALA A 266 31.72 -5.47 -26.74
N CYS A 267 30.43 -5.46 -27.04
CA CYS A 267 29.89 -4.72 -28.18
C CYS A 267 30.21 -3.22 -28.11
N GLY A 268 30.04 -2.61 -26.91
CA GLY A 268 30.42 -1.22 -26.70
C GLY A 268 31.88 -0.94 -26.94
N LEU A 269 32.81 -1.83 -26.50
CA LEU A 269 34.24 -1.74 -26.77
C LEU A 269 34.54 -1.86 -28.26
N ILE A 270 33.98 -2.85 -28.95
CA ILE A 270 34.15 -3.04 -30.39
C ILE A 270 33.73 -1.77 -31.14
N VAL A 271 32.54 -1.25 -30.82
CA VAL A 271 32.04 0.01 -31.40
C VAL A 271 33.02 1.16 -31.14
N SER A 272 33.50 1.29 -29.89
CA SER A 272 34.46 2.35 -29.52
C SER A 272 35.76 2.27 -30.31
N TYR A 273 36.31 1.06 -30.48
CA TYR A 273 37.50 0.87 -31.27
C TYR A 273 37.28 1.04 -32.78
N LEU A 274 36.12 0.66 -33.30
CA LEU A 274 35.78 0.96 -34.71
C LEU A 274 35.66 2.47 -34.92
N CYS A 275 35.03 3.19 -33.98
CA CYS A 275 34.98 4.65 -34.03
C CYS A 275 36.37 5.28 -33.94
N LEU A 276 37.24 4.77 -33.05
CA LEU A 276 38.62 5.22 -32.91
C LEU A 276 39.42 4.97 -34.20
N GLY A 277 39.36 3.75 -34.74
CA GLY A 277 40.05 3.37 -35.97
C GLY A 277 39.61 4.19 -37.17
N TRP A 278 38.29 4.38 -37.35
CA TRP A 278 37.75 5.24 -38.40
C TRP A 278 38.17 6.70 -38.19
N GLY A 279 38.10 7.22 -36.95
CA GLY A 279 38.59 8.56 -36.63
C GLY A 279 40.07 8.75 -36.91
N ALA A 280 40.91 7.77 -36.53
CA ALA A 280 42.34 7.79 -36.82
C ALA A 280 42.63 7.75 -38.34
N TYR A 281 41.89 6.94 -39.10
CA TYR A 281 42.01 6.90 -40.56
C TYR A 281 41.62 8.25 -41.21
N ARG A 282 40.52 8.87 -40.76
CA ARG A 282 40.09 10.20 -41.24
C ARG A 282 41.08 11.30 -40.85
N LEU A 283 41.69 11.19 -39.68
CA LEU A 283 42.76 12.06 -39.23
C LEU A 283 44.02 11.91 -40.10
N TYR A 284 44.42 10.65 -40.41
CA TYR A 284 45.55 10.36 -41.28
C TYR A 284 45.36 10.95 -42.69
N LEU A 285 44.14 10.92 -43.23
CA LEU A 285 43.77 11.56 -44.49
C LEU A 285 43.72 13.09 -44.41
N GLY A 286 43.96 13.70 -43.27
CA GLY A 286 43.83 15.13 -43.06
C GLY A 286 42.38 15.69 -43.17
N ALA A 287 41.39 14.81 -43.18
CA ALA A 287 39.99 15.20 -43.31
C ALA A 287 39.38 15.78 -42.03
N ILE A 288 39.96 15.46 -40.88
CA ILE A 288 39.56 15.97 -39.55
C ILE A 288 40.80 16.34 -38.73
N ASP A 289 40.63 17.20 -37.74
CA ASP A 289 41.66 17.55 -36.77
C ASP A 289 41.60 16.65 -35.52
N TYR A 290 42.65 16.64 -34.69
CA TYR A 290 42.73 15.85 -33.45
C TYR A 290 41.58 16.18 -32.48
N GLY A 291 41.24 17.46 -32.36
CA GLY A 291 40.12 17.89 -31.51
C GLY A 291 38.80 17.32 -31.98
N THR A 292 38.57 17.21 -33.28
CA THR A 292 37.34 16.57 -33.83
C THR A 292 37.33 15.08 -33.51
N MET A 293 38.47 14.40 -33.54
CA MET A 293 38.57 13.00 -33.15
C MET A 293 38.21 12.81 -31.67
N VAL A 294 38.71 13.67 -30.77
CA VAL A 294 38.38 13.64 -29.33
C VAL A 294 36.87 13.93 -29.11
N LEU A 295 36.35 14.95 -29.80
CA LEU A 295 34.92 15.28 -29.77
C LEU A 295 34.06 14.08 -30.19
N PHE A 296 34.43 13.43 -31.30
CA PHE A 296 33.73 12.26 -31.82
C PHE A 296 33.70 11.11 -30.81
N MET A 297 34.80 10.81 -30.14
CA MET A 297 34.85 9.77 -29.11
C MET A 297 33.95 10.08 -27.93
N GLN A 298 33.91 11.35 -27.47
CA GLN A 298 33.04 11.77 -26.38
C GLN A 298 31.55 11.68 -26.77
N LEU A 299 31.19 12.16 -27.97
CA LEU A 299 29.83 12.13 -28.47
C LEU A 299 29.35 10.71 -28.78
N ALA A 300 30.21 9.82 -29.27
CA ALA A 300 29.91 8.40 -29.44
C ALA A 300 29.60 7.73 -28.09
N GLY A 301 30.33 8.09 -27.03
CA GLY A 301 30.05 7.68 -25.67
C GLY A 301 28.66 8.16 -25.19
N TYR A 302 28.33 9.43 -25.38
CA TYR A 302 27.04 9.98 -25.02
C TYR A 302 25.88 9.32 -25.78
N LEU A 303 26.06 9.03 -27.06
CA LEU A 303 25.11 8.33 -27.92
C LEU A 303 24.83 6.91 -27.38
N SER A 304 25.88 6.18 -27.03
CA SER A 304 25.80 4.82 -26.48
C SER A 304 25.07 4.81 -25.12
N VAL A 305 25.41 5.75 -24.23
CA VAL A 305 24.74 5.91 -22.92
C VAL A 305 23.26 6.26 -23.10
N ALA A 306 22.94 7.20 -24.01
CA ALA A 306 21.56 7.60 -24.28
C ALA A 306 20.74 6.42 -24.82
N LEU A 307 21.28 5.65 -25.76
CA LEU A 307 20.62 4.49 -26.35
C LEU A 307 20.37 3.39 -25.31
N THR A 308 21.38 3.06 -24.51
CA THR A 308 21.26 2.07 -23.43
C THR A 308 20.20 2.49 -22.41
N ALA A 309 20.15 3.78 -22.05
CA ALA A 309 19.14 4.31 -21.13
C ALA A 309 17.72 4.21 -21.72
N LEU A 310 17.55 4.56 -23.01
CA LEU A 310 16.24 4.43 -23.70
C LEU A 310 15.72 2.99 -23.70
N ILE A 311 16.60 2.00 -23.88
CA ILE A 311 16.23 0.58 -23.81
C ILE A 311 15.78 0.20 -22.39
N LYS A 312 16.43 0.70 -21.35
CA LYS A 312 16.10 0.43 -19.95
C LYS A 312 14.80 1.10 -19.49
N LEU A 313 14.32 2.14 -20.18
CA LEU A 313 13.03 2.79 -19.84
C LEU A 313 11.83 1.88 -20.11
N VAL A 314 11.92 0.94 -21.04
CA VAL A 314 10.79 0.06 -21.40
C VAL A 314 10.35 -0.83 -20.23
N PRO A 315 11.23 -1.57 -19.53
CA PRO A 315 10.86 -2.31 -18.34
C PRO A 315 10.26 -1.42 -17.25
N SER A 316 10.87 -0.27 -16.96
CA SER A 316 10.38 0.66 -15.92
C SER A 316 8.98 1.20 -16.24
N ALA A 317 8.68 1.48 -17.50
CA ALA A 317 7.34 1.89 -17.91
C ALA A 317 6.31 0.76 -17.68
N ILE A 318 6.67 -0.49 -17.97
CA ILE A 318 5.80 -1.66 -17.74
C ILE A 318 5.58 -1.86 -16.23
N GLU A 319 6.60 -1.77 -15.41
CA GLU A 319 6.48 -1.89 -13.94
C GLU A 319 5.57 -0.81 -13.38
N CYS A 320 5.71 0.42 -13.86
CA CYS A 320 4.84 1.53 -13.45
C CYS A 320 3.37 1.29 -13.82
N THR A 321 3.09 0.83 -15.05
CA THR A 321 1.70 0.58 -15.47
C THR A 321 1.06 -0.55 -14.69
N VAL A 322 1.80 -1.63 -14.39
CA VAL A 322 1.33 -2.72 -13.54
C VAL A 322 1.04 -2.25 -12.12
N ALA A 323 1.95 -1.46 -11.53
CA ALA A 323 1.76 -0.89 -10.19
C ALA A 323 0.54 0.05 -10.16
N ALA A 324 0.38 0.91 -11.17
CA ALA A 324 -0.78 1.79 -11.29
C ALA A 324 -2.09 1.00 -11.41
N GLN A 325 -2.13 -0.06 -12.21
CA GLN A 325 -3.30 -0.93 -12.35
C GLN A 325 -3.71 -1.55 -11.00
N ARG A 326 -2.75 -2.05 -10.22
CA ARG A 326 -3.01 -2.61 -8.89
C ARG A 326 -3.55 -1.58 -7.90
N ILE A 327 -3.09 -0.34 -7.97
CA ILE A 327 -3.63 0.76 -7.16
C ILE A 327 -5.04 1.14 -7.64
N MET A 328 -5.26 1.24 -8.96
CA MET A 328 -6.57 1.58 -9.53
C MET A 328 -7.67 0.62 -9.07
N THR A 329 -7.37 -0.68 -8.93
CA THR A 329 -8.37 -1.65 -8.43
C THR A 329 -8.87 -1.30 -7.02
N ILE A 330 -8.05 -0.67 -6.16
CA ILE A 330 -8.50 -0.18 -4.83
C ILE A 330 -9.42 1.03 -5.00
N PHE A 331 -9.11 1.93 -5.94
CA PHE A 331 -9.93 3.12 -6.21
C PHE A 331 -11.30 2.79 -6.81
N GLU A 332 -11.44 1.65 -7.47
CA GLU A 332 -12.68 1.15 -8.07
C GLU A 332 -13.58 0.42 -7.09
N LEU A 333 -13.08 0.06 -5.90
CA LEU A 333 -13.88 -0.59 -4.88
C LEU A 333 -15.01 0.34 -4.38
N PRO A 334 -16.17 -0.22 -4.04
CA PRO A 334 -17.27 0.56 -3.48
C PRO A 334 -16.87 1.22 -2.17
N ARG A 335 -17.21 2.51 -2.03
CA ARG A 335 -16.88 3.30 -0.85
C ARG A 335 -18.07 3.42 0.07
N GLU A 336 -17.80 3.46 1.36
CA GLU A 336 -18.79 3.85 2.35
C GLU A 336 -19.27 5.29 2.07
N ARG A 337 -20.56 5.52 2.14
CA ARG A 337 -21.16 6.84 1.93
C ARG A 337 -21.76 7.32 3.25
N ASP A 338 -21.41 8.53 3.64
CA ASP A 338 -21.99 9.24 4.80
C ASP A 338 -23.20 10.05 4.30
N ALA A 339 -24.25 9.35 3.86
CA ALA A 339 -25.45 9.98 3.31
C ALA A 339 -26.34 10.61 4.39
N ASP A 340 -26.38 9.99 5.59
CA ASP A 340 -27.32 10.32 6.68
C ASP A 340 -26.63 10.99 7.86
N GLY A 341 -25.42 11.54 7.66
CA GLY A 341 -24.58 12.07 8.76
C GLY A 341 -25.24 13.21 9.56
N ALA A 342 -26.00 14.09 8.89
CA ALA A 342 -26.74 15.19 9.55
C ALA A 342 -27.90 14.67 10.43
N ASP A 343 -28.65 13.69 9.93
CA ASP A 343 -29.79 13.10 10.64
C ASP A 343 -29.33 12.27 11.84
N VAL A 344 -28.20 11.54 11.69
CA VAL A 344 -27.56 10.82 12.81
C VAL A 344 -27.09 11.81 13.88
N GLN A 345 -26.51 12.94 13.48
CA GLN A 345 -26.08 13.96 14.42
C GLN A 345 -27.28 14.57 15.17
N ALA A 346 -28.39 14.76 14.48
CA ALA A 346 -29.67 15.21 15.11
C ALA A 346 -30.15 14.19 16.14
N MET A 347 -30.13 12.87 15.81
CA MET A 347 -30.48 11.81 16.76
C MET A 347 -29.58 11.81 18.01
N LEU A 348 -28.26 11.97 17.84
CA LEU A 348 -27.32 12.04 18.96
C LEU A 348 -27.57 13.25 19.86
N THR A 349 -27.95 14.38 19.25
CA THR A 349 -28.13 15.64 19.98
C THR A 349 -29.49 15.70 20.69
N SER A 350 -30.51 15.02 20.17
CA SER A 350 -31.85 14.98 20.79
C SER A 350 -31.86 14.27 22.13
N GLY A 351 -30.93 13.33 22.36
CA GLY A 351 -30.94 12.49 23.56
C GLY A 351 -32.13 11.56 23.67
N GLU A 352 -32.93 11.40 22.59
CA GLU A 352 -34.07 10.51 22.56
C GLU A 352 -33.66 9.03 22.65
N PRO A 353 -34.54 8.18 23.24
CA PRO A 353 -34.33 6.74 23.27
C PRO A 353 -34.19 6.14 21.87
N VAL A 354 -33.11 5.37 21.59
CA VAL A 354 -32.88 4.75 20.30
C VAL A 354 -33.18 3.25 20.37
N SER A 355 -34.05 2.79 19.49
CA SER A 355 -34.39 1.38 19.28
C SER A 355 -33.74 0.84 18.00
N VAL A 356 -33.56 -0.49 17.91
CA VAL A 356 -33.10 -1.18 16.72
C VAL A 356 -34.17 -2.09 16.17
N GLN A 357 -34.43 -2.04 14.87
CA GLN A 357 -35.44 -2.84 14.18
C GLN A 357 -34.81 -3.55 12.97
N LEU A 358 -34.96 -4.87 12.90
CA LEU A 358 -34.57 -5.71 11.79
C LEU A 358 -35.81 -6.45 11.30
N GLU A 359 -36.10 -6.43 10.00
CA GLU A 359 -37.28 -7.05 9.41
C GLU A 359 -36.88 -7.92 8.21
N GLY A 360 -37.09 -9.23 8.35
CA GLY A 360 -36.85 -10.19 7.28
C GLY A 360 -35.40 -10.20 6.78
N LEU A 361 -34.43 -9.88 7.63
CA LEU A 361 -33.02 -9.67 7.23
C LEU A 361 -32.38 -10.98 6.75
N ALA A 362 -31.83 -10.94 5.57
CA ALA A 362 -31.09 -12.06 4.98
C ALA A 362 -29.67 -11.64 4.59
N PHE A 363 -28.71 -12.55 4.77
CA PHE A 363 -27.32 -12.32 4.37
C PHE A 363 -26.57 -13.63 4.08
N GLY A 364 -25.70 -13.62 3.06
CA GLY A 364 -24.76 -14.70 2.75
C GLY A 364 -23.43 -14.17 2.25
N TYR A 365 -22.32 -14.80 2.67
CA TYR A 365 -21.00 -14.52 2.12
C TYR A 365 -20.86 -15.09 0.71
N HIS A 366 -20.11 -14.42 -0.18
CA HIS A 366 -20.02 -14.67 -1.63
C HIS A 366 -19.81 -16.14 -2.06
N ASN A 367 -19.29 -17.03 -1.22
CA ASN A 367 -19.01 -18.44 -1.57
C ASN A 367 -19.62 -19.44 -0.58
N ARG A 368 -20.64 -19.04 0.19
CA ARG A 368 -21.29 -19.90 1.19
C ARG A 368 -22.81 -19.80 1.06
N SER A 369 -23.51 -20.88 1.43
CA SER A 369 -24.95 -20.85 1.70
C SER A 369 -25.27 -19.66 2.61
N ALA A 370 -26.44 -19.06 2.43
CA ALA A 370 -26.85 -17.91 3.25
C ALA A 370 -26.61 -18.20 4.74
N THR A 371 -26.03 -17.23 5.43
CA THR A 371 -25.66 -17.35 6.86
C THR A 371 -26.84 -16.96 7.76
N LEU A 372 -27.66 -16.00 7.31
CA LEU A 372 -28.86 -15.54 8.00
C LEU A 372 -30.03 -15.53 7.02
N TYR A 373 -31.20 -15.99 7.51
CA TYR A 373 -32.43 -16.12 6.75
C TYR A 373 -33.60 -15.53 7.55
N ASP A 374 -34.29 -14.55 6.97
CA ASP A 374 -35.55 -14.02 7.53
C ASP A 374 -35.43 -13.64 9.00
N VAL A 375 -34.34 -12.93 9.37
CA VAL A 375 -34.09 -12.51 10.74
C VAL A 375 -34.90 -11.26 11.05
N SER A 376 -35.83 -11.37 11.98
CA SER A 376 -36.63 -10.24 12.49
C SER A 376 -36.35 -10.05 13.99
N LEU A 377 -35.98 -8.81 14.37
CA LEU A 377 -35.64 -8.47 15.75
C LEU A 377 -36.06 -7.03 16.04
N THR A 378 -36.73 -6.84 17.15
CA THR A 378 -37.01 -5.51 17.70
C THR A 378 -36.37 -5.39 19.08
N VAL A 379 -35.40 -4.48 19.19
CA VAL A 379 -34.73 -4.14 20.44
C VAL A 379 -35.33 -2.81 20.95
N PRO A 380 -36.14 -2.82 21.98
CA PRO A 380 -36.67 -1.57 22.56
C PRO A 380 -35.53 -0.70 23.10
N ALA A 381 -35.72 0.59 23.08
CA ALA A 381 -34.78 1.51 23.72
C ALA A 381 -34.64 1.20 25.21
N TYR A 382 -33.39 1.38 25.72
CA TYR A 382 -33.05 1.15 27.13
C TYR A 382 -33.23 -0.29 27.61
N SER A 383 -33.37 -1.26 26.70
CA SER A 383 -33.46 -2.68 27.06
C SER A 383 -32.12 -3.40 26.86
N MET A 384 -31.94 -4.46 27.62
CA MET A 384 -30.81 -5.39 27.47
C MET A 384 -31.30 -6.67 26.79
N VAL A 385 -30.79 -6.93 25.60
CA VAL A 385 -31.19 -8.08 24.76
C VAL A 385 -30.00 -9.00 24.53
N ALA A 386 -30.18 -10.29 24.83
CA ALA A 386 -29.15 -11.30 24.56
C ALA A 386 -29.46 -12.07 23.27
N ILE A 387 -28.39 -12.39 22.52
CA ILE A 387 -28.42 -13.26 21.36
C ILE A 387 -27.56 -14.50 21.65
N VAL A 388 -28.21 -15.66 21.73
CA VAL A 388 -27.56 -16.95 21.99
C VAL A 388 -27.49 -17.79 20.72
N GLY A 389 -26.52 -18.70 20.63
CA GLY A 389 -26.39 -19.63 19.49
C GLY A 389 -25.04 -20.29 19.46
N ALA A 390 -24.93 -21.42 18.78
CA ALA A 390 -23.68 -22.15 18.63
C ALA A 390 -22.58 -21.27 17.98
N SER A 391 -21.31 -21.65 18.17
CA SER A 391 -20.22 -21.00 17.45
C SER A 391 -20.45 -21.14 15.92
N GLY A 392 -20.27 -20.04 15.18
CA GLY A 392 -20.55 -20.02 13.74
C GLY A 392 -22.03 -19.88 13.35
N ALA A 393 -22.97 -19.73 14.30
CA ALA A 393 -24.41 -19.57 14.00
C ALA A 393 -24.75 -18.24 13.29
N GLY A 394 -23.85 -17.25 13.26
CA GLY A 394 -24.07 -15.95 12.62
C GLY A 394 -24.22 -14.76 13.57
N LYS A 395 -23.93 -14.90 14.88
CA LYS A 395 -24.02 -13.81 15.88
C LYS A 395 -23.18 -12.58 15.49
N THR A 396 -21.90 -12.78 15.24
CA THR A 396 -20.97 -11.72 14.80
C THR A 396 -21.36 -11.14 13.44
N THR A 397 -21.92 -11.97 12.53
CA THR A 397 -22.45 -11.50 11.25
C THR A 397 -23.63 -10.56 11.44
N LEU A 398 -24.54 -10.88 12.38
CA LEU A 398 -25.67 -10.02 12.72
C LEU A 398 -25.20 -8.65 13.29
N PHE A 399 -24.19 -8.65 14.17
CA PHE A 399 -23.61 -7.41 14.69
C PHE A 399 -22.93 -6.58 13.60
N ARG A 400 -22.20 -7.21 12.67
CA ARG A 400 -21.60 -6.52 11.52
C ARG A 400 -22.66 -5.90 10.59
N LEU A 401 -23.82 -6.54 10.44
CA LEU A 401 -24.96 -5.97 9.72
C LEU A 401 -25.54 -4.76 10.46
N MET A 402 -25.72 -4.85 11.79
CA MET A 402 -26.17 -3.73 12.62
C MET A 402 -25.21 -2.53 12.55
N LEU A 403 -23.92 -2.78 12.46
CA LEU A 403 -22.88 -1.75 12.30
C LEU A 403 -22.77 -1.21 10.87
N GLY A 404 -23.55 -1.69 9.91
CA GLY A 404 -23.42 -1.30 8.51
C GLY A 404 -22.08 -1.68 7.89
N LEU A 405 -21.33 -2.65 8.47
CA LEU A 405 -20.10 -3.20 7.90
C LEU A 405 -20.40 -4.19 6.78
N LEU A 406 -21.57 -4.81 6.80
CA LEU A 406 -22.05 -5.73 5.78
C LEU A 406 -23.38 -5.20 5.25
N ARG A 407 -23.64 -5.41 3.98
CA ARG A 407 -24.94 -5.08 3.37
C ARG A 407 -25.84 -6.30 3.34
N PRO A 408 -27.11 -6.20 3.83
CA PRO A 408 -28.05 -7.30 3.73
C PRO A 408 -28.36 -7.62 2.26
N SER A 409 -28.59 -8.90 1.97
CA SER A 409 -29.07 -9.35 0.65
C SER A 409 -30.60 -9.26 0.51
N GLY A 410 -31.33 -9.10 1.61
CA GLY A 410 -32.76 -8.91 1.66
C GLY A 410 -33.22 -8.44 3.02
N GLY A 411 -34.46 -7.95 3.11
CA GLY A 411 -35.03 -7.35 4.32
C GLY A 411 -34.61 -5.91 4.56
N SER A 412 -34.93 -5.37 5.73
CA SER A 412 -34.58 -4.03 6.17
C SER A 412 -33.97 -4.04 7.57
N ALA A 413 -33.11 -3.06 7.84
CA ALA A 413 -32.50 -2.85 9.13
C ALA A 413 -32.45 -1.34 9.42
N SER A 414 -32.96 -0.92 10.59
CA SER A 414 -33.06 0.49 10.93
C SER A 414 -32.82 0.75 12.41
N VAL A 415 -32.51 2.01 12.73
CA VAL A 415 -32.57 2.59 14.07
C VAL A 415 -33.69 3.62 14.11
N ALA A 416 -34.41 3.65 15.21
CA ALA A 416 -35.56 4.53 15.35
C ALA A 416 -35.58 5.23 16.71
N THR A 417 -35.93 6.53 16.68
CA THR A 417 -36.38 7.31 17.84
C THR A 417 -37.90 7.54 17.74
N GLN A 418 -38.48 8.32 18.64
CA GLN A 418 -39.87 8.73 18.51
C GLN A 418 -40.10 9.67 17.32
N ALA A 419 -39.07 10.46 16.96
CA ALA A 419 -39.19 11.49 15.94
C ALA A 419 -38.82 10.97 14.52
N GLN A 420 -37.90 10.03 14.38
CA GLN A 420 -37.38 9.60 13.07
C GLN A 420 -36.89 8.15 13.06
N THR A 421 -36.85 7.57 11.85
CA THR A 421 -36.27 6.24 11.58
C THR A 421 -35.24 6.38 10.48
N LEU A 422 -34.01 5.84 10.71
CA LEU A 422 -32.94 5.83 9.75
C LEU A 422 -32.54 4.39 9.41
N PRO A 423 -32.24 4.09 8.13
CA PRO A 423 -31.73 2.79 7.76
C PRO A 423 -30.31 2.60 8.34
N LEU A 424 -29.96 1.37 8.70
CA LEU A 424 -28.61 1.06 9.15
C LEU A 424 -27.63 1.27 7.99
N SER A 425 -26.63 2.11 8.21
CA SER A 425 -25.67 2.56 7.22
C SER A 425 -24.31 2.81 7.91
N PRO A 426 -23.23 3.07 7.16
CA PRO A 426 -21.98 3.52 7.76
C PRO A 426 -22.12 4.76 8.66
N SER A 427 -23.05 5.67 8.32
CA SER A 427 -23.34 6.89 9.10
C SER A 427 -23.92 6.57 10.48
N THR A 428 -24.87 5.63 10.55
CA THR A 428 -25.54 5.24 11.80
C THR A 428 -24.62 4.51 12.78
N ARG A 429 -23.41 4.11 12.35
CA ARG A 429 -22.37 3.49 13.20
C ARG A 429 -22.02 4.36 14.41
N ARG A 430 -22.18 5.68 14.32
CA ARG A 430 -21.96 6.63 15.43
C ARG A 430 -22.95 6.44 16.59
N LEU A 431 -24.08 5.80 16.34
CA LEU A 431 -25.07 5.45 17.38
C LEU A 431 -24.69 4.19 18.16
N PHE A 432 -23.63 3.50 17.78
CA PHE A 432 -23.21 2.24 18.37
C PHE A 432 -21.82 2.35 19.01
N SER A 433 -21.71 1.88 20.25
CA SER A 433 -20.41 1.50 20.84
C SER A 433 -20.26 -0.01 20.71
N TYR A 434 -19.18 -0.47 20.09
CA TYR A 434 -18.98 -1.89 19.77
C TYR A 434 -17.73 -2.45 20.46
N VAL A 435 -17.90 -3.57 21.14
CA VAL A 435 -16.80 -4.38 21.67
C VAL A 435 -16.78 -5.69 20.88
N PRO A 436 -15.78 -5.89 20.01
CA PRO A 436 -15.66 -7.11 19.21
C PRO A 436 -15.19 -8.30 20.03
N GLN A 437 -15.45 -9.50 19.55
CA GLN A 437 -14.99 -10.76 20.14
C GLN A 437 -13.45 -10.81 20.24
N ASP A 438 -12.74 -10.40 19.20
CA ASP A 438 -11.29 -10.22 19.22
C ASP A 438 -10.96 -8.88 19.85
N ASN A 439 -10.40 -8.89 21.06
CA ASN A 439 -10.07 -7.67 21.80
C ASN A 439 -8.96 -6.88 21.08
N VAL A 440 -9.36 -5.88 20.31
CA VAL A 440 -8.42 -5.01 19.58
C VAL A 440 -7.98 -3.86 20.49
N ILE A 441 -6.71 -3.93 20.93
CA ILE A 441 -6.04 -2.82 21.61
C ILE A 441 -5.02 -2.21 20.67
N PHE A 442 -5.12 -0.91 20.49
CA PHE A 442 -4.16 -0.12 19.70
C PHE A 442 -2.90 0.12 20.54
N SER A 443 -1.76 0.25 19.87
CA SER A 443 -0.50 0.63 20.52
C SER A 443 -0.57 2.09 20.99
N GLY A 444 -0.09 2.34 22.21
CA GLY A 444 -0.12 3.65 22.85
C GLY A 444 -0.20 3.52 24.36
N THR A 445 -0.45 4.61 25.10
CA THR A 445 -0.73 4.52 26.54
C THR A 445 -2.18 4.08 26.78
N VAL A 446 -2.52 3.64 28.00
CA VAL A 446 -3.91 3.34 28.38
C VAL A 446 -4.79 4.55 28.11
N ALA A 447 -4.35 5.75 28.50
CA ALA A 447 -5.08 7.00 28.25
C ALA A 447 -5.26 7.29 26.76
N GLU A 448 -4.20 7.15 25.93
CA GLU A 448 -4.27 7.35 24.48
C GLU A 448 -5.27 6.36 23.85
N THR A 449 -5.24 5.08 24.26
CA THR A 449 -6.13 4.05 23.73
C THR A 449 -7.62 4.33 24.07
N LEU A 450 -7.91 4.85 25.24
CA LEU A 450 -9.25 5.25 25.64
C LEU A 450 -9.68 6.52 24.89
N ARG A 451 -8.82 7.54 24.79
CA ARG A 451 -9.09 8.80 24.09
C ARG A 451 -9.28 8.66 22.58
N LEU A 452 -8.94 7.53 21.97
CA LEU A 452 -9.25 7.30 20.55
C LEU A 452 -10.72 7.50 20.19
N VAL A 453 -11.62 7.17 21.10
CA VAL A 453 -13.09 7.31 20.87
C VAL A 453 -13.65 8.63 21.35
N LYS A 454 -12.98 9.32 22.29
CA LYS A 454 -13.34 10.63 22.83
C LYS A 454 -12.07 11.42 23.14
N PRO A 455 -11.50 12.13 22.13
CA PRO A 455 -10.18 12.82 22.29
C PRO A 455 -10.13 13.82 23.45
N ASP A 456 -11.24 14.48 23.72
CA ASP A 456 -11.34 15.53 24.76
C ASP A 456 -11.72 14.98 26.15
N ALA A 457 -11.69 13.65 26.34
CA ALA A 457 -12.05 13.05 27.63
C ALA A 457 -11.06 13.45 28.73
N THR A 458 -11.59 13.91 29.85
CA THR A 458 -10.79 14.21 31.05
C THR A 458 -10.32 12.91 31.72
N ASP A 459 -9.28 12.98 32.56
CA ASP A 459 -8.81 11.81 33.30
C ASP A 459 -9.89 11.25 34.24
N GLU A 460 -10.76 12.10 34.79
CA GLU A 460 -11.89 11.64 35.60
C GLU A 460 -12.84 10.78 34.79
N GLN A 461 -13.17 11.20 33.57
CA GLN A 461 -14.03 10.40 32.66
C GLN A 461 -13.36 9.07 32.26
N LEU A 462 -12.03 9.04 32.12
CA LEU A 462 -11.30 7.81 31.88
C LEU A 462 -11.44 6.86 33.08
N TRP A 463 -11.24 7.36 34.31
CA TRP A 463 -11.36 6.57 35.53
C TRP A 463 -12.78 6.07 35.75
N ASP A 464 -13.81 6.88 35.45
CA ASP A 464 -15.22 6.47 35.57
C ASP A 464 -15.55 5.34 34.59
N ALA A 465 -15.09 5.43 33.35
CA ALA A 465 -15.25 4.36 32.36
C ALA A 465 -14.51 3.08 32.80
N LEU A 466 -13.29 3.20 33.33
CA LEU A 466 -12.52 2.09 33.86
C LEU A 466 -13.19 1.44 35.08
N ARG A 467 -13.77 2.25 35.96
CA ARG A 467 -14.51 1.77 37.14
C ARG A 467 -15.74 0.98 36.72
N THR A 468 -16.51 1.51 35.77
CA THR A 468 -17.71 0.84 35.24
C THR A 468 -17.35 -0.51 34.60
N ALA A 469 -16.22 -0.60 33.92
CA ALA A 469 -15.69 -1.83 33.32
C ALA A 469 -14.92 -2.74 34.32
N CYS A 470 -14.91 -2.44 35.62
CA CYS A 470 -14.10 -3.13 36.63
C CYS A 470 -12.60 -3.20 36.27
N ALA A 471 -12.09 -2.17 35.63
CA ALA A 471 -10.71 -2.10 35.16
C ALA A 471 -9.81 -1.17 35.99
N GLU A 472 -10.38 -0.35 36.88
CA GLU A 472 -9.66 0.66 37.67
C GLU A 472 -8.53 0.07 38.48
N ASP A 473 -8.77 -1.00 39.23
CA ASP A 473 -7.81 -1.58 40.15
C ASP A 473 -6.53 -2.07 39.45
N PHE A 474 -6.72 -2.82 38.35
CA PHE A 474 -5.55 -3.30 37.62
C PHE A 474 -4.79 -2.18 36.89
N VAL A 475 -5.49 -1.15 36.36
CA VAL A 475 -4.85 -0.02 35.71
C VAL A 475 -4.05 0.79 36.72
N ARG A 476 -4.58 1.02 37.94
CA ARG A 476 -3.85 1.67 39.05
C ARG A 476 -2.61 0.87 39.50
N ALA A 477 -2.68 -0.48 39.42
CA ALA A 477 -1.57 -1.35 39.75
C ALA A 477 -0.48 -1.41 38.64
N LEU A 478 -0.74 -0.88 37.46
CA LEU A 478 0.28 -0.77 36.40
C LEU A 478 1.37 0.25 36.82
N PRO A 479 2.64 0.07 36.40
CA PRO A 479 3.77 0.91 36.85
C PRO A 479 3.58 2.42 36.63
N GLN A 480 2.82 2.82 35.61
CA GLN A 480 2.56 4.23 35.24
C GLN A 480 1.05 4.54 35.15
N GLY A 481 0.17 3.67 35.68
CA GLY A 481 -1.27 3.86 35.61
C GLY A 481 -1.78 4.10 34.20
N LEU A 482 -2.47 5.22 33.98
CA LEU A 482 -2.99 5.63 32.66
C LEU A 482 -1.89 5.85 31.60
N GLU A 483 -0.69 6.22 32.00
CA GLU A 483 0.44 6.47 31.10
C GLU A 483 1.24 5.20 30.78
N THR A 484 0.82 4.04 31.29
CA THR A 484 1.46 2.76 30.96
C THR A 484 1.30 2.47 29.47
N ARG A 485 2.42 2.23 28.76
CA ARG A 485 2.41 1.88 27.33
C ARG A 485 1.99 0.44 27.12
N LEU A 486 0.97 0.28 26.30
CA LEU A 486 0.47 -1.00 25.82
C LEU A 486 1.18 -1.38 24.52
N ARG A 487 1.62 -2.64 24.42
CA ARG A 487 2.15 -3.21 23.16
C ARG A 487 1.02 -3.57 22.21
N GLU A 488 1.35 -3.76 20.95
CA GLU A 488 0.41 -4.23 19.93
C GLU A 488 -0.38 -5.46 20.42
N ARG A 489 -1.67 -5.47 20.15
CA ARG A 489 -2.62 -6.51 20.58
C ARG A 489 -2.68 -6.73 22.09
N GLY A 490 -2.33 -5.73 22.90
CA GLY A 490 -2.39 -5.84 24.35
C GLY A 490 -1.42 -6.87 24.94
N GLY A 491 -0.30 -7.17 24.27
CA GLY A 491 0.64 -8.23 24.65
C GLY A 491 1.29 -8.08 26.02
N SER A 492 0.99 -7.01 26.78
CA SER A 492 1.39 -6.76 28.16
C SER A 492 0.28 -7.02 29.18
N LEU A 493 -0.95 -7.27 28.74
CA LEU A 493 -2.12 -7.49 29.60
C LEU A 493 -2.68 -8.91 29.43
N SER A 494 -3.35 -9.43 30.47
CA SER A 494 -4.11 -10.67 30.32
C SER A 494 -5.32 -10.46 29.41
N GLU A 495 -5.88 -11.54 28.85
CA GLU A 495 -7.04 -11.47 27.97
C GLU A 495 -8.26 -10.81 28.66
N GLY A 496 -8.52 -11.15 29.93
CA GLY A 496 -9.58 -10.50 30.72
C GLY A 496 -9.32 -9.02 31.02
N GLN A 497 -8.05 -8.60 31.16
CA GLN A 497 -7.68 -7.18 31.28
C GLN A 497 -7.93 -6.44 29.98
N ASN A 498 -7.57 -7.05 28.84
CA ASN A 498 -7.83 -6.52 27.51
C ASN A 498 -9.33 -6.36 27.23
N GLN A 499 -10.14 -7.34 27.63
CA GLN A 499 -11.60 -7.27 27.54
C GLN A 499 -12.17 -6.09 28.34
N ARG A 500 -11.79 -5.97 29.62
CA ARG A 500 -12.26 -4.86 30.48
C ARG A 500 -11.84 -3.48 29.93
N LEU A 501 -10.63 -3.37 29.39
CA LEU A 501 -10.20 -2.12 28.77
C LEU A 501 -11.00 -1.80 27.48
N SER A 502 -11.34 -2.83 26.69
CA SER A 502 -12.19 -2.67 25.51
C SER A 502 -13.61 -2.26 25.86
N ILE A 503 -14.15 -2.80 26.98
CA ILE A 503 -15.46 -2.39 27.53
C ILE A 503 -15.39 -0.94 28.02
N ALA A 504 -14.34 -0.55 28.76
CA ALA A 504 -14.16 0.84 29.21
C ALA A 504 -14.14 1.82 28.04
N ARG A 505 -13.44 1.49 26.95
CA ARG A 505 -13.41 2.28 25.72
C ARG A 505 -14.80 2.44 25.10
N ALA A 506 -15.59 1.36 25.04
CA ALA A 506 -16.94 1.40 24.50
C ALA A 506 -17.90 2.23 25.37
N ILE A 507 -17.75 2.18 26.69
CA ILE A 507 -18.52 3.01 27.66
C ILE A 507 -18.16 4.49 27.47
N LEU A 508 -16.87 4.81 27.36
CA LEU A 508 -16.36 6.18 27.16
C LEU A 508 -16.85 6.82 25.85
N ALA A 509 -17.05 6.01 24.79
CA ALA A 509 -17.59 6.47 23.51
C ALA A 509 -19.02 7.05 23.62
N ASP A 510 -19.73 6.68 24.68
CA ASP A 510 -21.02 7.24 25.10
C ASP A 510 -22.14 7.19 24.05
N ALA A 511 -22.10 6.22 23.12
CA ALA A 511 -23.16 6.01 22.16
C ALA A 511 -24.44 5.44 22.82
N PRO A 512 -25.64 5.73 22.26
CA PRO A 512 -26.92 5.27 22.83
C PRO A 512 -27.11 3.75 22.77
N ILE A 513 -26.43 3.04 21.87
CA ILE A 513 -26.53 1.58 21.72
C ILE A 513 -25.16 0.95 21.99
N LEU A 514 -25.10 -0.05 22.86
CA LEU A 514 -23.93 -0.82 23.19
C LEU A 514 -24.04 -2.24 22.60
N LEU A 515 -23.11 -2.62 21.73
CA LEU A 515 -22.98 -3.97 21.17
C LEU A 515 -21.80 -4.70 21.80
N LEU A 516 -22.05 -5.87 22.41
CA LEU A 516 -21.06 -6.68 23.11
C LEU A 516 -20.99 -8.08 22.47
N ASP A 517 -19.93 -8.37 21.71
CA ASP A 517 -19.78 -9.66 21.01
C ASP A 517 -18.88 -10.62 21.81
N GLU A 518 -19.49 -11.55 22.56
CA GLU A 518 -18.82 -12.56 23.42
C GLU A 518 -17.77 -11.97 24.39
N VAL A 519 -18.01 -10.75 24.86
CA VAL A 519 -17.02 -9.89 25.55
C VAL A 519 -16.69 -10.36 26.97
N THR A 520 -17.42 -11.31 27.50
CA THR A 520 -17.23 -11.77 28.89
C THR A 520 -16.58 -13.16 28.98
N SER A 521 -16.18 -13.75 27.84
CA SER A 521 -15.67 -15.11 27.77
C SER A 521 -14.38 -15.36 28.57
N ALA A 522 -13.52 -14.35 28.70
CA ALA A 522 -12.26 -14.42 29.44
C ALA A 522 -12.35 -13.80 30.86
N LEU A 523 -13.54 -13.43 31.31
CA LEU A 523 -13.76 -12.92 32.67
C LEU A 523 -14.17 -14.07 33.62
N ASP A 524 -13.79 -13.95 34.89
CA ASP A 524 -14.34 -14.77 35.94
C ASP A 524 -15.80 -14.37 36.22
N LEU A 525 -16.58 -15.26 36.79
CA LEU A 525 -18.03 -15.09 36.95
C LEU A 525 -18.39 -13.86 37.82
N ASP A 526 -17.59 -13.52 38.79
CA ASP A 526 -17.90 -12.39 39.69
C ASP A 526 -17.63 -11.06 39.00
N THR A 527 -16.50 -10.93 38.30
CA THR A 527 -16.15 -9.76 37.49
C THR A 527 -17.16 -9.59 36.35
N GLU A 528 -17.56 -10.66 35.68
CA GLU A 528 -18.58 -10.63 34.62
C GLU A 528 -19.90 -10.08 35.14
N ARG A 529 -20.43 -10.65 36.24
CA ARG A 529 -21.66 -10.18 36.86
C ARG A 529 -21.58 -8.72 37.26
N GLN A 530 -20.43 -8.29 37.81
CA GLN A 530 -20.26 -6.90 38.23
C GLN A 530 -20.23 -5.94 37.04
N VAL A 531 -19.49 -6.25 35.98
CA VAL A 531 -19.45 -5.45 34.75
C VAL A 531 -20.85 -5.30 34.16
N LEU A 532 -21.60 -6.39 34.05
CA LEU A 532 -22.95 -6.36 33.47
C LEU A 532 -23.94 -5.61 34.35
N ARG A 533 -23.85 -5.73 35.67
CA ARG A 533 -24.65 -4.90 36.59
C ARG A 533 -24.30 -3.42 36.44
N ASN A 534 -23.02 -3.08 36.33
CA ASN A 534 -22.61 -1.70 36.11
C ASN A 534 -23.14 -1.16 34.78
N ILE A 535 -23.12 -1.98 33.72
CA ILE A 535 -23.67 -1.61 32.40
C ILE A 535 -25.20 -1.46 32.48
N SER A 536 -25.92 -2.38 33.15
CA SER A 536 -27.39 -2.29 33.32
C SER A 536 -27.79 -1.08 34.16
N ALA A 537 -26.94 -0.63 35.08
CA ALA A 537 -27.17 0.61 35.84
C ALA A 537 -27.00 1.89 35.00
N LEU A 538 -26.49 1.81 33.80
CA LEU A 538 -26.46 2.90 32.81
C LEU A 538 -27.84 3.01 32.13
N HIS A 539 -28.90 3.31 32.90
CA HIS A 539 -30.32 3.25 32.53
C HIS A 539 -30.73 3.96 31.22
N GLN A 540 -29.84 4.64 30.56
CA GLN A 540 -30.09 5.39 29.31
C GLN A 540 -29.43 4.75 28.08
N LYS A 541 -29.05 3.48 28.14
CA LYS A 541 -28.39 2.77 27.02
C LYS A 541 -29.16 1.51 26.63
N THR A 542 -29.32 1.32 25.34
CA THR A 542 -29.80 0.07 24.76
C THR A 542 -28.61 -0.89 24.62
N CYS A 543 -28.70 -2.09 25.20
CA CYS A 543 -27.61 -3.05 25.18
C CYS A 543 -27.99 -4.31 24.40
N ILE A 544 -27.18 -4.69 23.43
CA ILE A 544 -27.31 -5.95 22.68
C ILE A 544 -26.03 -6.75 22.86
N LEU A 545 -26.15 -7.95 23.40
CA LEU A 545 -24.98 -8.77 23.67
C LEU A 545 -25.11 -10.19 23.10
N SER A 546 -24.01 -10.75 22.64
CA SER A 546 -23.93 -12.17 22.33
C SER A 546 -23.27 -12.91 23.49
N THR A 547 -23.90 -14.00 23.95
CA THR A 547 -23.37 -14.84 25.02
C THR A 547 -23.92 -16.25 24.94
N HIS A 548 -23.25 -17.16 25.60
CA HIS A 548 -23.72 -18.52 25.86
C HIS A 548 -23.76 -18.84 27.37
N ARG A 549 -23.46 -17.84 28.23
CA ARG A 549 -23.41 -18.01 29.69
C ARG A 549 -24.76 -17.76 30.35
N PRO A 550 -25.30 -18.73 31.11
CA PRO A 550 -26.58 -18.61 31.78
C PRO A 550 -26.66 -17.44 32.77
N SER A 551 -25.56 -17.14 33.48
CA SER A 551 -25.46 -16.03 34.43
C SER A 551 -25.79 -14.66 33.84
N VAL A 552 -25.49 -14.47 32.57
CA VAL A 552 -25.73 -13.24 31.81
C VAL A 552 -27.17 -13.15 31.35
N LEU A 553 -27.77 -14.28 30.95
CA LEU A 553 -29.12 -14.35 30.41
C LEU A 553 -30.16 -13.91 31.44
N ALA A 554 -29.90 -14.17 32.72
CA ALA A 554 -30.80 -13.76 33.82
C ALA A 554 -30.88 -12.24 34.02
N LEU A 555 -29.94 -11.46 33.46
CA LEU A 555 -29.95 -10.00 33.54
C LEU A 555 -30.60 -9.34 32.30
N CYS A 556 -30.99 -10.12 31.31
CA CYS A 556 -31.50 -9.62 30.05
C CYS A 556 -33.05 -9.57 30.03
N ASP A 557 -33.62 -8.49 29.47
CA ASP A 557 -35.07 -8.32 29.33
C ASP A 557 -35.66 -9.31 28.32
N ARG A 558 -34.84 -9.63 27.25
CA ARG A 558 -35.25 -10.56 26.19
C ARG A 558 -34.03 -11.36 25.73
N VAL A 559 -34.29 -12.62 25.39
CA VAL A 559 -33.28 -13.53 24.85
C VAL A 559 -33.78 -14.11 23.53
N TYR A 560 -32.92 -14.05 22.51
CA TYR A 560 -33.16 -14.63 21.20
C TYR A 560 -32.11 -15.70 20.89
N ARG A 561 -32.52 -16.75 20.16
CA ARG A 561 -31.62 -17.82 19.72
C ARG A 561 -31.47 -17.78 18.20
N ILE A 562 -30.20 -17.83 17.74
CA ILE A 562 -29.92 -18.10 16.32
C ILE A 562 -29.76 -19.60 16.14
N ARG A 563 -30.62 -20.20 15.31
CA ARG A 563 -30.55 -21.60 14.93
C ARG A 563 -30.82 -21.74 13.44
N GLY A 564 -29.89 -22.42 12.70
CA GLY A 564 -30.03 -22.60 11.24
C GLY A 564 -30.13 -21.28 10.46
N GLY A 565 -29.50 -20.20 10.96
CA GLY A 565 -29.54 -18.87 10.33
C GLY A 565 -30.85 -18.06 10.59
N ARG A 566 -31.79 -18.58 11.39
CA ARG A 566 -32.99 -17.87 11.80
C ARG A 566 -32.88 -17.44 13.24
N LEU A 567 -33.55 -16.33 13.58
CA LEU A 567 -33.60 -15.79 14.92
C LEU A 567 -35.00 -16.07 15.52
N GLU A 568 -35.02 -16.71 16.67
CA GLU A 568 -36.24 -17.08 17.37
C GLU A 568 -36.20 -16.56 18.82
N PRO A 569 -37.29 -16.02 19.37
CA PRO A 569 -37.37 -15.66 20.79
C PRO A 569 -37.23 -16.93 21.65
N LEU A 570 -36.43 -16.86 22.71
CA LEU A 570 -36.28 -17.99 23.64
C LEU A 570 -37.46 -18.04 24.60
N PRO A 571 -38.19 -19.18 24.64
CA PRO A 571 -39.32 -19.32 25.58
C PRO A 571 -38.89 -19.16 27.04
N PRO A 572 -39.72 -18.49 27.91
CA PRO A 572 -39.38 -18.29 29.33
C PRO A 572 -39.07 -19.58 30.09
N ALA A 573 -39.77 -20.68 29.76
CA ALA A 573 -39.53 -21.98 30.38
C ALA A 573 -38.15 -22.56 30.05
N GLU A 574 -37.71 -22.38 28.81
CA GLU A 574 -36.37 -22.83 28.35
C GLU A 574 -35.25 -21.95 28.94
N LEU A 575 -35.50 -20.63 29.02
CA LEU A 575 -34.61 -19.68 29.69
C LEU A 575 -34.44 -20.05 31.17
N ALA A 576 -35.53 -20.36 31.87
CA ALA A 576 -35.50 -20.78 33.27
C ALA A 576 -34.69 -22.09 33.46
N GLN A 577 -34.81 -23.05 32.53
CA GLN A 577 -34.01 -24.27 32.57
C GLN A 577 -32.52 -24.01 32.36
N MET A 578 -32.18 -23.11 31.44
CA MET A 578 -30.77 -22.71 31.19
C MET A 578 -30.16 -21.97 32.41
N CYS A 579 -30.96 -21.22 33.15
CA CYS A 579 -30.53 -20.47 34.32
C CYS A 579 -30.54 -21.31 35.62
N ALA A 580 -31.35 -22.39 35.71
CA ALA A 580 -31.45 -23.25 36.89
C ALA A 580 -30.21 -24.14 37.15
N GLY A 581 -29.26 -24.20 36.23
CA GLY A 581 -28.02 -24.94 36.36
C GLY A 581 -26.84 -24.13 36.95
N VAL A 582 -27.09 -22.88 37.40
CA VAL A 582 -26.13 -21.92 37.97
C VAL A 582 -26.54 -21.59 39.40
#